data_212af25984c8898c48edee8652239d36
#
_entry.id   212af25984c8898c48edee8652239d36
#
_cell.length_a   1.000
_cell.length_b   1.000
_cell.length_c   1.000
_cell.angle_alpha   90.00
_cell.angle_beta   90.00
_cell.angle_gamma   90.00
#
_symmetry.space_group_name_H-M   'P 1'
#
loop_
_entity.id
_entity.type
_entity.pdbx_description
1 polymer ?
#
loop_
_entity_poly.entity_id
_entity_poly.type
_entity_poly.pdbx_seq_one_letter_code
_entity_poly.pdbx_strand_id
1 'polypeptide(L)'
;DVGIVPGEITINPDQTDLSVYIGEYKLDIPVLASAMDAVMSPEYAILMSQMGGLGVLNLEGIYSRYEDYHEIIDRIVNSDATQATNLMQEIYAQPIREELIAVRIKQIKDQGAICAVSFTPQNAKRLAPVAVDAGADLVVIQATVTTARHLSKSNVGLNFDTLKEIVKVPLLVG
;
A
#
# COMPACT_ATOMS: atom_id res chain seq x y z
N ASP A 1 -2.27 -6.75 23.19
CA ASP A 1 -3.29 -5.79 23.63
C ASP A 1 -2.62 -4.63 24.35
N VAL A 2 -3.05 -3.41 24.06
CA VAL A 2 -2.56 -2.18 24.68
C VAL A 2 -3.73 -1.49 25.36
N GLY A 3 -3.57 -1.19 26.65
CA GLY A 3 -4.54 -0.45 27.44
C GLY A 3 -4.10 1.01 27.65
N ILE A 4 -5.03 1.95 27.64
CA ILE A 4 -4.77 3.35 27.99
C ILE A 4 -4.83 3.47 29.50
N VAL A 5 -3.75 3.99 30.10
CA VAL A 5 -3.68 4.26 31.54
C VAL A 5 -3.71 5.78 31.73
N PRO A 6 -4.54 6.32 32.62
CA PRO A 6 -4.56 7.74 32.94
C PRO A 6 -3.19 8.21 33.45
N GLY A 7 -2.71 9.34 32.94
CA GLY A 7 -1.51 10.01 33.46
C GLY A 7 -1.83 10.92 34.65
N GLU A 8 -0.79 11.47 35.26
CA GLU A 8 -0.93 12.44 36.37
C GLU A 8 -1.40 13.82 35.91
N ILE A 9 -1.18 14.14 34.63
CA ILE A 9 -1.48 15.45 34.02
C ILE A 9 -2.42 15.23 32.85
N THR A 10 -3.47 16.03 32.79
CA THR A 10 -4.39 16.10 31.65
C THR A 10 -4.06 17.34 30.81
N ILE A 11 -3.96 17.20 29.50
CA ILE A 11 -3.84 18.29 28.56
C ILE A 11 -5.07 18.35 27.64
N ASN A 12 -5.33 19.51 27.04
CA ASN A 12 -6.41 19.60 26.05
C ASN A 12 -6.03 18.87 24.76
N PRO A 13 -7.01 18.31 24.03
CA PRO A 13 -6.74 17.58 22.77
C PRO A 13 -5.97 18.40 21.73
N ASP A 14 -6.21 19.71 21.64
CA ASP A 14 -5.53 20.64 20.75
C ASP A 14 -4.03 20.86 21.08
N GLN A 15 -3.60 20.46 22.27
CA GLN A 15 -2.20 20.48 22.72
C GLN A 15 -1.47 19.17 22.50
N THR A 16 -2.16 18.18 21.96
CA THR A 16 -1.57 16.85 21.73
C THR A 16 -0.90 16.79 20.36
N ASP A 17 0.41 16.49 20.34
CA ASP A 17 1.13 16.19 19.11
C ASP A 17 0.85 14.73 18.70
N LEU A 18 0.20 14.55 17.55
CA LEU A 18 -0.11 13.25 16.97
C LEU A 18 0.89 12.83 15.89
N SER A 19 1.89 13.67 15.61
CA SER A 19 2.84 13.38 14.54
C SER A 19 3.66 12.11 14.80
N VAL A 20 3.97 11.39 13.73
CA VAL A 20 4.79 10.18 13.76
C VAL A 20 5.79 10.20 12.61
N TYR A 21 6.93 9.58 12.81
CA TYR A 21 7.93 9.41 11.77
C TYR A 21 8.00 7.95 11.33
N ILE A 22 8.04 7.73 10.00
CA ILE A 22 8.35 6.46 9.39
C ILE A 22 9.60 6.65 8.54
N GLY A 23 10.75 6.23 9.06
CA GLY A 23 12.03 6.63 8.48
C GLY A 23 12.21 8.15 8.57
N GLU A 24 12.43 8.80 7.44
CA GLU A 24 12.56 10.26 7.35
C GLU A 24 11.22 10.99 7.09
N TYR A 25 10.15 10.25 6.83
CA TYR A 25 8.84 10.81 6.48
C TYR A 25 8.03 11.11 7.73
N LYS A 26 7.67 12.38 7.90
CA LYS A 26 6.77 12.83 8.97
C LYS A 26 5.32 12.74 8.51
N LEU A 27 4.48 12.13 9.32
CA LEU A 27 3.03 12.19 9.19
C LEU A 27 2.49 13.06 10.32
N ASP A 28 1.53 13.93 10.03
CA ASP A 28 0.91 14.79 11.05
C ASP A 28 -0.10 14.02 11.91
N ILE A 29 -0.67 12.94 11.35
CA ILE A 29 -1.55 12.01 12.07
C ILE A 29 -1.09 10.55 11.85
N PRO A 30 -1.15 9.67 12.87
CA PRO A 30 -0.68 8.29 12.78
C PRO A 30 -1.73 7.38 12.13
N VAL A 31 -2.20 7.75 10.93
CA VAL A 31 -3.24 7.02 10.20
C VAL A 31 -2.70 6.55 8.86
N LEU A 32 -2.72 5.24 8.65
CA LEU A 32 -2.40 4.62 7.38
C LEU A 32 -3.67 3.99 6.79
N ALA A 33 -4.02 4.37 5.56
CA ALA A 33 -5.13 3.75 4.85
C ALA A 33 -4.66 2.47 4.15
N SER A 34 -5.44 1.40 4.31
CA SER A 34 -5.14 0.06 3.83
C SER A 34 -4.96 -0.02 2.32
N ALA A 35 -4.05 -0.88 1.89
CA ALA A 35 -3.77 -1.18 0.49
C ALA A 35 -4.84 -2.11 -0.12
N MET A 36 -6.05 -1.61 -0.25
CA MET A 36 -7.19 -2.31 -0.86
C MET A 36 -7.77 -1.45 -1.97
N ASP A 37 -8.04 -2.05 -3.13
CA ASP A 37 -8.52 -1.32 -4.31
C ASP A 37 -9.84 -0.57 -4.08
N ALA A 38 -10.69 -1.08 -3.19
CA ALA A 38 -11.95 -0.41 -2.81
C ALA A 38 -11.74 0.78 -1.84
N VAL A 39 -10.55 0.94 -1.28
CA VAL A 39 -10.24 1.98 -0.27
C VAL A 39 -9.24 3.00 -0.81
N MET A 40 -8.26 2.54 -1.56
CA MET A 40 -7.10 3.35 -1.92
C MET A 40 -6.87 3.38 -3.43
N SER A 41 -7.07 4.55 -4.02
CA SER A 41 -6.64 4.91 -5.37
C SER A 41 -5.43 5.84 -5.32
N PRO A 42 -4.77 6.11 -6.46
CA PRO A 42 -3.74 7.15 -6.52
C PRO A 42 -4.23 8.51 -6.02
N GLU A 43 -5.46 8.92 -6.36
CA GLU A 43 -6.08 10.19 -5.93
C GLU A 43 -6.32 10.21 -4.42
N TYR A 44 -6.79 9.10 -3.84
CA TYR A 44 -6.97 8.99 -2.39
C TYR A 44 -5.65 8.97 -1.64
N ALA A 45 -4.59 8.37 -2.21
CA ALA A 45 -3.25 8.44 -1.61
C ALA A 45 -2.74 9.89 -1.55
N ILE A 46 -2.98 10.69 -2.60
CA ILE A 46 -2.68 12.12 -2.62
C ILE A 46 -3.48 12.85 -1.54
N LEU A 47 -4.80 12.60 -1.47
CA LEU A 47 -5.67 13.23 -0.48
C LEU A 47 -5.25 12.87 0.96
N MET A 48 -4.96 11.62 1.24
CA MET A 48 -4.46 11.15 2.54
C MET A 48 -3.18 11.89 2.95
N SER A 49 -2.24 12.06 2.02
CA SER A 49 -1.01 12.81 2.26
C SER A 49 -1.30 14.28 2.58
N GLN A 50 -2.23 14.91 1.87
CA GLN A 50 -2.66 16.30 2.13
C GLN A 50 -3.33 16.47 3.50
N MET A 51 -3.99 15.40 3.99
CA MET A 51 -4.60 15.38 5.32
C MET A 51 -3.61 15.01 6.44
N GLY A 52 -2.33 14.84 6.11
CA GLY A 52 -1.28 14.50 7.07
C GLY A 52 -1.16 13.01 7.43
N GLY A 53 -1.94 12.14 6.78
CA GLY A 53 -1.84 10.69 6.90
C GLY A 53 -1.06 10.04 5.76
N LEU A 54 -1.19 8.73 5.59
CA LEU A 54 -0.51 7.97 4.54
C LEU A 54 -1.46 7.00 3.86
N GLY A 55 -1.61 7.11 2.53
CA GLY A 55 -2.31 6.14 1.71
C GLY A 55 -1.34 5.09 1.17
N VAL A 56 -1.68 3.79 1.29
CA VAL A 56 -0.87 2.69 0.77
C VAL A 56 -1.53 2.11 -0.47
N LEU A 57 -0.90 2.26 -1.64
CA LEU A 57 -1.44 1.77 -2.90
C LEU A 57 -1.11 0.28 -3.11
N ASN A 58 -2.11 -0.51 -3.45
CA ASN A 58 -1.94 -1.92 -3.80
C ASN A 58 -1.37 -2.07 -5.23
N LEU A 59 -0.14 -2.57 -5.36
CA LEU A 59 0.48 -2.81 -6.67
C LEU A 59 0.05 -4.12 -7.34
N GLU A 60 -0.75 -4.93 -6.69
CA GLU A 60 -1.30 -6.16 -7.27
C GLU A 60 -2.78 -6.02 -7.62
N GLY A 61 -3.31 -4.81 -7.50
CA GLY A 61 -4.70 -4.48 -7.73
C GLY A 61 -5.03 -4.00 -9.15
N ILE A 62 -6.18 -3.37 -9.28
CA ILE A 62 -6.74 -2.84 -10.53
C ILE A 62 -5.81 -1.78 -11.15
N TYR A 63 -5.23 -0.93 -10.33
CA TYR A 63 -4.42 0.22 -10.75
C TYR A 63 -3.16 -0.16 -11.52
N SER A 64 -2.64 -1.36 -11.28
CA SER A 64 -1.46 -1.91 -11.96
C SER A 64 -1.80 -2.88 -13.09
N ARG A 65 -3.08 -3.11 -13.36
CA ARG A 65 -3.55 -4.03 -14.43
C ARG A 65 -4.17 -3.29 -15.58
N TYR A 66 -4.83 -2.16 -15.31
CA TYR A 66 -5.60 -1.41 -16.29
C TYR A 66 -5.11 0.03 -16.37
N GLU A 67 -4.99 0.52 -17.59
CA GLU A 67 -4.66 1.91 -17.85
C GLU A 67 -5.82 2.82 -17.42
N ASP A 68 -7.03 2.50 -17.92
CA ASP A 68 -8.27 3.12 -17.48
C ASP A 68 -8.93 2.27 -16.37
N TYR A 69 -8.50 2.51 -15.13
CA TYR A 69 -9.08 1.84 -13.97
C TYR A 69 -10.45 2.40 -13.57
N HIS A 70 -10.79 3.61 -14.00
CA HIS A 70 -12.10 4.20 -13.71
C HIS A 70 -13.20 3.41 -14.44
N GLU A 71 -12.99 3.07 -15.72
CA GLU A 71 -13.92 2.20 -16.44
C GLU A 71 -14.11 0.84 -15.76
N ILE A 72 -13.02 0.26 -15.22
CA ILE A 72 -13.09 -1.02 -14.52
C ILE A 72 -13.87 -0.89 -13.21
N ILE A 73 -13.65 0.18 -12.44
CA ILE A 73 -14.39 0.46 -11.21
C ILE A 73 -15.89 0.65 -11.53
N ASP A 74 -16.22 1.41 -12.56
CA ASP A 74 -17.60 1.63 -12.98
C ASP A 74 -18.27 0.30 -13.38
N ARG A 75 -17.58 -0.58 -14.09
CA ARG A 75 -18.09 -1.92 -14.40
C ARG A 75 -18.40 -2.73 -13.14
N ILE A 76 -17.52 -2.67 -12.11
CA ILE A 76 -17.74 -3.36 -10.84
C ILE A 76 -18.95 -2.78 -10.11
N VAL A 77 -19.01 -1.46 -9.96
CA VAL A 77 -20.08 -0.77 -9.21
C VAL A 77 -21.45 -1.01 -9.85
N ASN A 78 -21.52 -1.06 -11.18
CA ASN A 78 -22.77 -1.28 -11.92
C ASN A 78 -23.07 -2.76 -12.18
N SER A 79 -22.24 -3.70 -11.69
CA SER A 79 -22.47 -5.13 -11.88
C SER A 79 -23.60 -5.64 -10.98
N ASP A 80 -24.32 -6.65 -11.47
CA ASP A 80 -25.27 -7.38 -10.65
C ASP A 80 -24.53 -8.22 -9.60
N ALA A 81 -25.05 -8.24 -8.36
CA ALA A 81 -24.44 -8.97 -7.24
C ALA A 81 -24.21 -10.46 -7.54
N THR A 82 -25.05 -11.08 -8.39
CA THR A 82 -24.89 -12.48 -8.79
C THR A 82 -23.73 -12.69 -9.77
N GLN A 83 -23.34 -11.67 -10.52
CA GLN A 83 -22.26 -11.72 -11.49
C GLN A 83 -20.95 -11.11 -10.97
N ALA A 84 -21.02 -10.35 -9.86
CA ALA A 84 -19.88 -9.62 -9.31
C ALA A 84 -18.64 -10.50 -9.08
N THR A 85 -18.84 -11.70 -8.53
CA THR A 85 -17.72 -12.64 -8.27
C THR A 85 -17.00 -13.05 -9.55
N ASN A 86 -17.73 -13.38 -10.60
CA ASN A 86 -17.14 -13.78 -11.88
C ASN A 86 -16.43 -12.60 -12.54
N LEU A 87 -17.04 -11.41 -12.49
CA LEU A 87 -16.43 -10.19 -13.00
C LEU A 87 -15.12 -9.85 -12.26
N MET A 88 -15.11 -9.96 -10.93
CA MET A 88 -13.89 -9.75 -10.14
C MET A 88 -12.80 -10.76 -10.50
N GLN A 89 -13.14 -12.04 -10.67
CA GLN A 89 -12.19 -13.06 -11.10
C GLN A 89 -11.60 -12.75 -12.48
N GLU A 90 -12.43 -12.32 -13.44
CA GLU A 90 -11.97 -11.90 -14.77
C GLU A 90 -10.99 -10.72 -14.69
N ILE A 91 -11.35 -9.68 -13.91
CA ILE A 91 -10.55 -8.47 -13.74
C ILE A 91 -9.19 -8.80 -13.11
N TYR A 92 -9.16 -9.58 -12.03
CA TYR A 92 -7.91 -9.91 -11.34
C TYR A 92 -7.11 -11.03 -12.02
N ALA A 93 -7.66 -11.74 -13.01
CA ALA A 93 -6.91 -12.68 -13.84
C ALA A 93 -5.96 -11.98 -14.83
N GLN A 94 -6.17 -10.70 -15.13
CA GLN A 94 -5.27 -9.94 -16.00
C GLN A 94 -3.89 -9.78 -15.34
N PRO A 95 -2.80 -9.82 -16.12
CA PRO A 95 -1.45 -9.69 -15.56
C PRO A 95 -1.20 -8.30 -14.98
N ILE A 96 -0.33 -8.23 -13.97
CA ILE A 96 0.21 -6.97 -13.47
C ILE A 96 1.16 -6.42 -14.54
N ARG A 97 0.96 -5.16 -14.90
CA ARG A 97 1.72 -4.40 -15.88
C ARG A 97 2.70 -3.48 -15.14
N GLU A 98 3.99 -3.78 -15.21
CA GLU A 98 5.01 -3.05 -14.44
C GLU A 98 5.14 -1.59 -14.88
N GLU A 99 4.88 -1.30 -16.16
CA GLU A 99 4.83 0.06 -16.68
C GLU A 99 3.74 0.90 -16.01
N LEU A 100 2.60 0.31 -15.64
CA LEU A 100 1.53 1.02 -14.92
C LEU A 100 1.91 1.32 -13.47
N ILE A 101 2.74 0.47 -12.84
CA ILE A 101 3.27 0.74 -11.49
C ILE A 101 4.02 2.07 -11.49
N ALA A 102 4.92 2.27 -12.44
CA ALA A 102 5.68 3.51 -12.55
C ALA A 102 4.77 4.72 -12.80
N VAL A 103 3.75 4.56 -13.66
CA VAL A 103 2.77 5.62 -13.93
C VAL A 103 2.02 6.02 -12.67
N ARG A 104 1.53 5.06 -11.87
CA ARG A 104 0.77 5.34 -10.64
C ARG A 104 1.64 5.97 -9.54
N ILE A 105 2.86 5.48 -9.35
CA ILE A 105 3.81 6.07 -8.41
C ILE A 105 4.11 7.51 -8.82
N LYS A 106 4.40 7.75 -10.10
CA LYS A 106 4.64 9.09 -10.62
C LYS A 106 3.44 10.01 -10.42
N GLN A 107 2.21 9.54 -10.66
CA GLN A 107 0.97 10.30 -10.45
C GLN A 107 0.88 10.82 -9.01
N ILE A 108 1.23 10.00 -8.02
CA ILE A 108 1.25 10.37 -6.59
C ILE A 108 2.39 11.37 -6.32
N LYS A 109 3.60 11.06 -6.79
CA LYS A 109 4.81 11.86 -6.54
C LYS A 109 4.76 13.26 -7.18
N ASP A 110 4.18 13.38 -8.37
CA ASP A 110 4.06 14.67 -9.08
C ASP A 110 3.17 15.67 -8.31
N GLN A 111 2.34 15.20 -7.38
CA GLN A 111 1.55 16.03 -6.47
C GLN A 111 2.25 16.33 -5.12
N GLY A 112 3.53 15.96 -4.98
CA GLY A 112 4.31 16.17 -3.76
C GLY A 112 3.88 15.28 -2.59
N ALA A 113 3.08 14.23 -2.84
CA ALA A 113 2.60 13.32 -1.82
C ALA A 113 3.64 12.23 -1.51
N ILE A 114 3.62 11.73 -0.27
CA ILE A 114 4.38 10.54 0.13
C ILE A 114 3.74 9.31 -0.54
N CYS A 115 4.54 8.58 -1.31
CA CYS A 115 4.08 7.40 -2.04
C CYS A 115 4.46 6.12 -1.30
N ALA A 116 3.49 5.50 -0.62
CA ALA A 116 3.61 4.17 -0.05
C ALA A 116 2.89 3.15 -0.93
N VAL A 117 3.55 2.00 -1.15
CA VAL A 117 3.02 0.94 -1.99
C VAL A 117 3.07 -0.41 -1.29
N SER A 118 2.15 -1.30 -1.67
CA SER A 118 2.06 -2.63 -1.06
C SER A 118 2.03 -3.73 -2.12
N PHE A 119 2.61 -4.87 -1.76
CA PHE A 119 2.53 -6.13 -2.50
C PHE A 119 2.70 -7.31 -1.54
N THR A 120 2.32 -8.50 -2.02
CA THR A 120 2.44 -9.73 -1.25
C THR A 120 3.90 -10.23 -1.19
N PRO A 121 4.25 -11.07 -0.20
CA PRO A 121 5.58 -11.69 -0.12
C PRO A 121 5.98 -12.45 -1.39
N GLN A 122 5.00 -13.03 -2.10
CA GLN A 122 5.22 -13.82 -3.32
C GLN A 122 5.75 -12.95 -4.47
N ASN A 123 5.25 -11.72 -4.58
CA ASN A 123 5.61 -10.78 -5.63
C ASN A 123 6.72 -9.80 -5.22
N ALA A 124 7.12 -9.80 -3.93
CA ALA A 124 8.07 -8.84 -3.38
C ALA A 124 9.38 -8.76 -4.15
N LYS A 125 9.98 -9.91 -4.50
CA LYS A 125 11.25 -9.95 -5.24
C LYS A 125 11.16 -9.32 -6.64
N ARG A 126 10.00 -9.41 -7.28
CA ARG A 126 9.75 -8.87 -8.61
C ARG A 126 9.34 -7.41 -8.57
N LEU A 127 8.41 -7.07 -7.68
CA LEU A 127 7.78 -5.73 -7.69
C LEU A 127 8.56 -4.69 -6.88
N ALA A 128 9.32 -5.10 -5.85
CA ALA A 128 10.05 -4.15 -5.02
C ALA A 128 11.07 -3.30 -5.80
N PRO A 129 11.93 -3.88 -6.67
CA PRO A 129 12.84 -3.08 -7.49
C PRO A 129 12.08 -2.09 -8.38
N VAL A 130 11.02 -2.55 -9.06
CA VAL A 130 10.20 -1.72 -9.95
C VAL A 130 9.60 -0.52 -9.20
N ALA A 131 9.08 -0.76 -8.00
CA ALA A 131 8.47 0.29 -7.19
C ALA A 131 9.50 1.31 -6.69
N VAL A 132 10.65 0.84 -6.19
CA VAL A 132 11.74 1.71 -5.70
C VAL A 132 12.34 2.53 -6.84
N ASP A 133 12.61 1.91 -7.99
CA ASP A 133 13.14 2.59 -9.17
C ASP A 133 12.15 3.64 -9.72
N ALA A 134 10.84 3.39 -9.56
CA ALA A 134 9.81 4.36 -9.92
C ALA A 134 9.66 5.52 -8.90
N GLY A 135 10.33 5.45 -7.74
CA GLY A 135 10.36 6.51 -6.74
C GLY A 135 9.37 6.32 -5.58
N ALA A 136 8.94 5.10 -5.27
CA ALA A 136 8.18 4.83 -4.06
C ALA A 136 9.00 5.20 -2.81
N ASP A 137 8.37 5.91 -1.87
CA ASP A 137 8.99 6.37 -0.63
C ASP A 137 8.97 5.31 0.47
N LEU A 138 7.94 4.45 0.49
CA LEU A 138 7.77 3.38 1.44
C LEU A 138 7.24 2.12 0.76
N VAL A 139 7.65 0.97 1.28
CA VAL A 139 7.18 -0.35 0.84
C VAL A 139 6.50 -1.06 1.99
N VAL A 140 5.34 -1.65 1.74
CA VAL A 140 4.58 -2.46 2.69
C VAL A 140 4.47 -3.90 2.15
N ILE A 141 4.93 -4.86 2.93
CA ILE A 141 4.71 -6.28 2.64
C ILE A 141 3.47 -6.71 3.41
N GLN A 142 2.44 -7.09 2.67
CA GLN A 142 1.13 -7.43 3.25
C GLN A 142 0.72 -8.86 2.91
N ALA A 143 0.36 -9.62 3.95
CA ALA A 143 -0.22 -10.95 3.81
C ALA A 143 -1.09 -11.26 5.03
N THR A 144 -1.98 -12.25 4.89
CA THR A 144 -2.84 -12.73 6.00
C THR A 144 -2.02 -13.19 7.20
N VAL A 145 -0.87 -13.81 6.94
CA VAL A 145 0.11 -14.18 7.96
C VAL A 145 1.49 -13.87 7.42
N THR A 146 2.21 -12.98 8.11
CA THR A 146 3.58 -12.63 7.76
C THR A 146 4.50 -13.05 8.90
N THR A 147 5.55 -13.82 8.58
CA THR A 147 6.57 -14.27 9.52
C THR A 147 7.96 -13.92 8.98
N ALA A 148 8.92 -13.73 9.87
CA ALA A 148 10.29 -13.41 9.49
C ALA A 148 10.90 -14.48 8.56
N ARG A 149 10.46 -15.73 8.70
CA ARG A 149 10.90 -16.86 7.87
C ARG A 149 9.72 -17.79 7.59
N HIS A 150 9.36 -17.92 6.33
CA HIS A 150 8.33 -18.86 5.88
C HIS A 150 9.00 -20.11 5.29
N LEU A 151 8.59 -21.30 5.75
CA LEU A 151 9.03 -22.58 5.21
C LEU A 151 7.90 -23.17 4.37
N SER A 152 8.13 -23.35 3.07
CA SER A 152 7.19 -23.98 2.14
C SER A 152 7.89 -25.05 1.32
N LYS A 153 7.16 -26.10 0.94
CA LYS A 153 7.65 -27.14 0.01
C LYS A 153 7.51 -26.72 -1.45
N SER A 154 6.61 -25.79 -1.74
CA SER A 154 6.25 -25.39 -3.10
C SER A 154 6.82 -24.04 -3.53
N ASN A 155 7.12 -23.15 -2.58
CA ASN A 155 7.61 -21.81 -2.87
C ASN A 155 8.82 -21.46 -1.99
N VAL A 156 9.77 -20.75 -2.57
CA VAL A 156 10.85 -20.13 -1.79
C VAL A 156 10.23 -18.93 -1.04
N GLY A 157 10.14 -19.06 0.29
CA GLY A 157 9.64 -17.98 1.14
C GLY A 157 10.43 -16.68 0.97
N LEU A 158 9.79 -15.56 1.24
CA LEU A 158 10.46 -14.26 1.25
C LEU A 158 11.48 -14.25 2.39
N ASN A 159 12.72 -13.85 2.07
CA ASN A 159 13.74 -13.55 3.06
C ASN A 159 13.86 -12.02 3.17
N PHE A 160 13.51 -11.49 4.34
CA PHE A 160 13.52 -10.05 4.58
C PHE A 160 14.93 -9.45 4.59
N ASP A 161 15.97 -10.21 4.96
CA ASP A 161 17.35 -9.72 4.90
C ASP A 161 17.75 -9.45 3.45
N THR A 162 17.45 -10.40 2.54
CA THR A 162 17.67 -10.22 1.10
C THR A 162 16.82 -9.07 0.53
N LEU A 163 15.57 -8.93 1.00
CA LEU A 163 14.71 -7.84 0.54
C LEU A 163 15.27 -6.47 0.95
N LYS A 164 15.80 -6.33 2.16
CA LYS A 164 16.45 -5.09 2.64
C LYS A 164 17.71 -4.72 1.86
N GLU A 165 18.37 -5.67 1.23
CA GLU A 165 19.50 -5.38 0.33
C GLU A 165 19.04 -4.65 -0.94
N ILE A 166 17.82 -4.94 -1.39
CA ILE A 166 17.20 -4.37 -2.59
C ILE A 166 16.44 -3.09 -2.26
N VAL A 167 15.60 -3.14 -1.21
CA VAL A 167 14.74 -2.03 -0.80
C VAL A 167 15.50 -1.13 0.17
N LYS A 168 15.82 0.08 -0.27
CA LYS A 168 16.55 1.09 0.53
C LYS A 168 15.65 2.13 1.16
N VAL A 169 14.35 2.04 0.93
CA VAL A 169 13.32 2.85 1.56
C VAL A 169 12.75 2.14 2.80
N PRO A 170 12.05 2.83 3.70
CA PRO A 170 11.39 2.19 4.85
C PRO A 170 10.49 1.04 4.43
N LEU A 171 10.64 -0.09 5.13
CA LEU A 171 9.91 -1.33 4.89
C LEU A 171 9.00 -1.63 6.08
N LEU A 172 7.70 -1.64 5.84
CA LEU A 172 6.68 -2.06 6.80
C LEU A 172 6.24 -3.49 6.48
N VAL A 173 5.86 -4.21 7.52
CA VAL A 173 5.38 -5.59 7.40
C VAL A 173 4.11 -5.74 8.22
N GLY A 174 3.02 -6.22 7.58
CA GLY A 174 1.71 -6.37 8.21
C GLY A 174 0.88 -7.50 7.64
#